data_8238e0de6b6bdc5026aaa174e56d64dc
#
_entry.id   8238e0de6b6bdc5026aaa174e56d64dc
#
_cell.length_a   1.000
_cell.length_b   1.000
_cell.length_c   1.000
_cell.angle_alpha   90.00
_cell.angle_beta   90.00
_cell.angle_gamma   90.00
#
_symmetry.space_group_name_H-M   'P 1'
#
loop_
_entity.id
_entity.type
_entity.pdbx_description
1 polymer ?
#
loop_
_entity_poly.entity_id
_entity_poly.type
_entity_poly.pdbx_seq_one_letter_code
_entity_poly.pdbx_strand_id
1 'polypeptide(L)'
;LGLEVHPTGNDYKEIRQYSLSDKANGKSYRISVKREQLGAPGKVSNYLHDSVNVGDEVRLYAPAGDFFFVDRQTPTVLISAGVGITPMQGMLETLADNNHNQPVHFLHACEGSEQHSFSQRTSELVKQNNWQQNIWYRNEEAEQAHISNGMMDLASVDLPTEKGNFYLCGPIGFMQFAKQQLLKLGVGESNIHYEVFGPHASL
;
A
#
# COMPACT_ATOMS: atom_id res chain seq x y z
N LEU A 1 -2.71 -4.84 11.69
CA LEU A 1 -2.92 -5.82 12.77
C LEU A 1 -1.64 -6.58 13.07
N GLY A 2 -1.47 -7.05 14.33
CA GLY A 2 -0.38 -7.93 14.71
C GLY A 2 -0.75 -9.39 14.45
N LEU A 3 0.18 -10.16 13.87
CA LEU A 3 0.07 -11.60 13.67
C LEU A 3 1.16 -12.30 14.46
N GLU A 4 0.77 -13.25 15.32
CA GLU A 4 1.67 -14.11 16.08
C GLU A 4 1.73 -15.49 15.44
N VAL A 5 2.93 -15.95 15.17
CA VAL A 5 3.21 -17.31 14.65
C VAL A 5 4.33 -17.98 15.42
N HIS A 6 4.38 -19.30 15.34
CA HIS A 6 5.43 -20.15 15.88
C HIS A 6 6.10 -20.90 14.72
N PRO A 7 7.07 -20.30 14.02
CA PRO A 7 7.77 -20.95 12.93
C PRO A 7 8.43 -22.25 13.41
N THR A 8 8.34 -23.30 12.62
CA THR A 8 8.91 -24.62 12.94
C THR A 8 10.40 -24.53 13.31
N GLY A 9 10.79 -25.16 14.42
CA GLY A 9 12.17 -25.14 14.93
C GLY A 9 12.51 -23.98 15.85
N ASN A 10 11.57 -23.09 16.14
CA ASN A 10 11.74 -22.02 17.11
C ASN A 10 10.87 -22.26 18.35
N ASP A 11 11.49 -22.24 19.53
CA ASP A 11 10.79 -22.34 20.82
C ASP A 11 10.09 -21.03 21.22
N TYR A 12 10.25 -19.98 20.46
CA TYR A 12 9.69 -18.67 20.75
C TYR A 12 8.71 -18.21 19.64
N LYS A 13 7.81 -17.37 20.04
CA LYS A 13 6.85 -16.72 19.14
C LYS A 13 7.47 -15.57 18.37
N GLU A 14 7.06 -15.41 17.14
CA GLU A 14 7.35 -14.26 16.30
C GLU A 14 6.07 -13.45 16.07
N ILE A 15 6.17 -12.13 16.27
CA ILE A 15 5.06 -11.22 15.99
C ILE A 15 5.47 -10.26 14.87
N ARG A 16 4.61 -10.08 13.88
CA ARG A 16 4.79 -9.07 12.83
C ARG A 16 3.52 -8.26 12.64
N GLN A 17 3.71 -7.00 12.33
CA GLN A 17 2.62 -6.10 11.97
C GLN A 17 2.38 -6.16 10.46
N TYR A 18 1.10 -6.22 10.09
CA TYR A 18 0.66 -6.21 8.71
C TYR A 18 -0.46 -5.20 8.52
N SER A 19 -0.37 -4.43 7.43
CA SER A 19 -1.47 -3.57 7.01
C SER A 19 -2.64 -4.41 6.48
N LEU A 20 -3.84 -3.94 6.72
CA LEU A 20 -5.03 -4.53 6.10
C LEU A 20 -5.07 -4.13 4.63
N SER A 21 -5.34 -5.10 3.75
CA SER A 21 -5.44 -4.89 2.30
C SER A 21 -6.88 -4.93 1.79
N ASP A 22 -7.84 -4.88 2.69
CA ASP A 22 -9.28 -4.82 2.40
C ASP A 22 -9.97 -3.84 3.34
N LYS A 23 -11.20 -3.44 2.97
CA LYS A 23 -12.08 -2.64 3.84
C LYS A 23 -12.53 -3.42 5.07
N ALA A 24 -12.92 -2.70 6.11
CA ALA A 24 -13.58 -3.29 7.26
C ALA A 24 -14.95 -3.86 6.86
N ASN A 25 -15.23 -5.11 7.24
CA ASN A 25 -16.50 -5.79 6.95
C ASN A 25 -17.16 -6.43 8.18
N GLY A 26 -16.54 -6.30 9.36
CA GLY A 26 -17.03 -6.86 10.62
C GLY A 26 -16.95 -8.39 10.73
N LYS A 27 -16.37 -9.08 9.75
CA LYS A 27 -16.34 -10.56 9.68
C LYS A 27 -14.96 -11.14 9.53
N SER A 28 -14.09 -10.48 8.77
CA SER A 28 -12.76 -10.98 8.41
C SER A 28 -11.75 -9.85 8.25
N TYR A 29 -10.49 -10.20 8.36
CA TYR A 29 -9.36 -9.35 7.99
C TYR A 29 -8.64 -9.96 6.80
N ARG A 30 -8.19 -9.14 5.86
CA ARG A 30 -7.29 -9.54 4.78
C ARG A 30 -5.95 -8.85 4.96
N ILE A 31 -4.91 -9.65 5.05
CA ILE A 31 -3.52 -9.20 4.91
C ILE A 31 -2.95 -9.75 3.62
N SER A 32 -1.95 -9.08 3.07
CA SER A 32 -1.23 -9.54 1.88
C SER A 32 0.25 -9.52 2.19
N VAL A 33 0.88 -10.66 2.12
CA VAL A 33 2.23 -10.89 2.62
C VAL A 33 3.18 -11.14 1.47
N LYS A 34 4.12 -10.23 1.26
CA LYS A 34 5.25 -10.47 0.35
C LYS A 34 6.19 -11.47 0.98
N ARG A 35 6.55 -12.53 0.24
CA ARG A 35 7.61 -13.45 0.66
C ARG A 35 8.96 -12.71 0.62
N GLU A 36 9.60 -12.55 1.78
CA GLU A 36 10.88 -11.88 1.86
C GLU A 36 12.02 -12.88 1.69
N GLN A 37 12.78 -12.70 0.61
CA GLN A 37 13.89 -13.60 0.23
C GLN A 37 15.21 -12.87 0.03
N LEU A 38 15.22 -11.53 0.09
CA LEU A 38 16.44 -10.74 -0.10
C LEU A 38 17.28 -10.73 1.19
N GLY A 39 18.52 -11.16 1.09
CA GLY A 39 19.41 -11.28 2.26
C GLY A 39 19.05 -12.49 3.14
N ALA A 40 18.83 -12.26 4.44
CA ALA A 40 18.35 -13.31 5.33
C ALA A 40 16.85 -13.55 5.10
N PRO A 41 16.40 -14.79 4.80
CA PRO A 41 15.00 -15.10 4.58
C PRO A 41 14.11 -14.64 5.75
N GLY A 42 13.01 -13.97 5.43
CA GLY A 42 12.07 -13.51 6.44
C GLY A 42 11.39 -14.69 7.13
N LYS A 43 11.59 -14.84 8.44
CA LYS A 43 11.06 -15.97 9.21
C LYS A 43 9.56 -16.13 9.11
N VAL A 44 8.82 -15.04 9.35
CA VAL A 44 7.36 -15.05 9.39
C VAL A 44 6.77 -15.10 8.00
N SER A 45 7.28 -14.29 7.06
CA SER A 45 6.74 -14.27 5.69
C SER A 45 6.90 -15.64 5.00
N ASN A 46 8.06 -16.29 5.14
CA ASN A 46 8.24 -17.63 4.58
C ASN A 46 7.36 -18.67 5.28
N TYR A 47 7.26 -18.64 6.62
CA TYR A 47 6.37 -19.54 7.36
C TYR A 47 4.92 -19.43 6.90
N LEU A 48 4.41 -18.21 6.71
CA LEU A 48 3.04 -17.99 6.22
C LEU A 48 2.82 -18.56 4.82
N HIS A 49 3.83 -18.52 3.95
CA HIS A 49 3.72 -19.07 2.60
C HIS A 49 3.91 -20.59 2.51
N ASP A 50 4.73 -21.14 3.42
CA ASP A 50 5.15 -22.55 3.31
C ASP A 50 4.36 -23.49 4.22
N SER A 51 3.81 -22.98 5.33
CA SER A 51 3.31 -23.82 6.42
C SER A 51 1.86 -23.54 6.81
N VAL A 52 1.32 -22.35 6.51
CA VAL A 52 -0.07 -22.01 6.88
C VAL A 52 -1.02 -22.33 5.75
N ASN A 53 -2.04 -23.12 6.05
CA ASN A 53 -3.04 -23.59 5.11
C ASN A 53 -4.44 -23.09 5.47
N VAL A 54 -5.36 -23.20 4.52
CA VAL A 54 -6.78 -22.89 4.77
C VAL A 54 -7.33 -23.83 5.85
N GLY A 55 -7.91 -23.22 6.88
CA GLY A 55 -8.44 -23.93 8.06
C GLY A 55 -7.52 -23.90 9.27
N ASP A 56 -6.27 -23.45 9.12
CA ASP A 56 -5.37 -23.29 10.26
C ASP A 56 -5.76 -22.08 11.11
N GLU A 57 -5.58 -22.21 12.42
CA GLU A 57 -5.79 -21.14 13.37
C GLU A 57 -4.52 -20.30 13.54
N VAL A 58 -4.67 -18.98 13.48
CA VAL A 58 -3.60 -18.02 13.75
C VAL A 58 -4.01 -17.04 14.82
N ARG A 59 -3.07 -16.62 15.66
CA ARG A 59 -3.34 -15.63 16.70
C ARG A 59 -3.16 -14.22 16.15
N LEU A 60 -4.19 -13.40 16.33
CA LEU A 60 -4.21 -12.00 15.89
C LEU A 60 -4.28 -11.06 17.09
N TYR A 61 -3.62 -9.93 16.96
CA TYR A 61 -3.83 -8.75 17.80
C TYR A 61 -4.67 -7.74 17.03
N ALA A 62 -5.54 -7.03 17.72
CA ALA A 62 -6.43 -6.06 17.10
C ALA A 62 -5.67 -5.07 16.20
N PRO A 63 -6.27 -4.60 15.11
CA PRO A 63 -5.71 -3.50 14.33
C PRO A 63 -5.38 -2.30 15.21
N ALA A 64 -4.17 -1.79 15.08
CA ALA A 64 -3.67 -0.62 15.80
C ALA A 64 -2.73 0.15 14.88
N GLY A 65 -2.42 1.41 15.22
CA GLY A 65 -1.56 2.31 14.46
C GLY A 65 -2.29 3.57 14.05
N ASP A 66 -1.53 4.56 13.60
CA ASP A 66 -2.02 5.90 13.28
C ASP A 66 -2.19 6.12 11.77
N PHE A 67 -1.77 5.15 10.94
CA PHE A 67 -1.90 5.21 9.50
C PHE A 67 -3.19 4.53 9.04
N PHE A 68 -4.24 5.30 8.97
CA PHE A 68 -5.55 4.86 8.48
C PHE A 68 -6.21 5.97 7.66
N PHE A 69 -7.12 5.57 6.77
CA PHE A 69 -7.88 6.50 5.98
C PHE A 69 -8.93 7.22 6.84
N VAL A 70 -8.92 8.55 6.76
CA VAL A 70 -9.97 9.41 7.32
C VAL A 70 -10.65 10.10 6.17
N ASP A 71 -11.92 9.81 5.96
CA ASP A 71 -12.72 10.48 4.92
C ASP A 71 -13.00 11.93 5.32
N ARG A 72 -12.21 12.84 4.76
CA ARG A 72 -12.35 14.29 4.95
C ARG A 72 -13.21 14.95 3.88
N GLN A 73 -13.83 14.16 3.02
CA GLN A 73 -14.56 14.67 1.86
C GLN A 73 -13.72 15.61 0.98
N THR A 74 -12.45 15.26 0.82
CA THR A 74 -11.46 15.99 0.02
C THR A 74 -10.81 15.04 -0.98
N PRO A 75 -10.20 15.55 -2.06
CA PRO A 75 -9.45 14.71 -2.98
C PRO A 75 -8.41 13.86 -2.25
N THR A 76 -8.28 12.60 -2.64
CA THR A 76 -7.40 11.62 -2.01
C THR A 76 -6.38 11.09 -3.01
N VAL A 77 -5.12 11.09 -2.64
CA VAL A 77 -4.01 10.58 -3.46
C VAL A 77 -3.31 9.45 -2.70
N LEU A 78 -3.39 8.23 -3.24
CA LEU A 78 -2.79 7.04 -2.68
C LEU A 78 -1.50 6.72 -3.44
N ILE A 79 -0.35 6.80 -2.78
CA ILE A 79 0.98 6.67 -3.41
C ILE A 79 1.72 5.50 -2.79
N SER A 80 2.15 4.53 -3.59
CA SER A 80 2.81 3.34 -3.08
C SER A 80 3.94 2.82 -3.96
N ALA A 81 4.85 2.05 -3.35
CA ALA A 81 5.78 1.22 -4.09
C ALA A 81 5.88 -0.18 -3.49
N GLY A 82 5.97 -1.20 -4.36
CA GLY A 82 6.10 -2.59 -3.98
C GLY A 82 5.00 -3.03 -2.99
N VAL A 83 5.39 -3.64 -1.86
CA VAL A 83 4.42 -4.13 -0.86
C VAL A 83 3.66 -3.01 -0.13
N GLY A 84 4.10 -1.74 -0.22
CA GLY A 84 3.35 -0.58 0.28
C GLY A 84 1.99 -0.37 -0.37
N ILE A 85 1.69 -1.10 -1.44
CA ILE A 85 0.34 -1.14 -2.05
C ILE A 85 -0.72 -1.71 -1.09
N THR A 86 -0.35 -2.50 -0.09
CA THR A 86 -1.31 -3.20 0.77
C THR A 86 -2.25 -2.28 1.54
N PRO A 87 -1.78 -1.25 2.29
CA PRO A 87 -2.70 -0.29 2.91
C PRO A 87 -3.45 0.56 1.88
N MET A 88 -2.82 0.88 0.74
CA MET A 88 -3.48 1.68 -0.31
C MET A 88 -4.67 0.92 -0.92
N GLN A 89 -4.55 -0.39 -1.11
CA GLN A 89 -5.66 -1.22 -1.56
C GLN A 89 -6.80 -1.23 -0.54
N GLY A 90 -6.50 -1.36 0.76
CA GLY A 90 -7.51 -1.28 1.82
C GLY A 90 -8.23 0.08 1.86
N MET A 91 -7.49 1.18 1.68
CA MET A 91 -8.05 2.52 1.58
C MET A 91 -8.94 2.68 0.33
N LEU A 92 -8.49 2.17 -0.82
CA LEU A 92 -9.23 2.23 -2.07
C LEU A 92 -10.57 1.45 -2.00
N GLU A 93 -10.55 0.26 -1.40
CA GLU A 93 -11.77 -0.53 -1.13
C GLU A 93 -12.73 0.22 -0.19
N THR A 94 -12.19 0.89 0.84
CA THR A 94 -12.97 1.70 1.78
C THR A 94 -13.60 2.91 1.12
N LEU A 95 -12.86 3.63 0.27
CA LEU A 95 -13.36 4.76 -0.50
C LEU A 95 -14.53 4.33 -1.41
N ALA A 96 -14.38 3.19 -2.09
CA ALA A 96 -15.43 2.65 -2.96
C ALA A 96 -16.69 2.25 -2.17
N ASP A 97 -16.51 1.60 -1.03
CA ASP A 97 -17.62 1.18 -0.17
C ASP A 97 -18.41 2.36 0.42
N ASN A 98 -17.71 3.44 0.75
CA ASN A 98 -18.28 4.68 1.25
C ASN A 98 -18.90 5.56 0.16
N ASN A 99 -18.88 5.15 -1.11
CA ASN A 99 -19.30 5.95 -2.25
C ASN A 99 -18.65 7.35 -2.26
N HIS A 100 -17.33 7.39 -2.03
CA HIS A 100 -16.56 8.63 -1.97
C HIS A 100 -16.71 9.43 -3.26
N ASN A 101 -17.12 10.68 -3.16
CA ASN A 101 -17.53 11.52 -4.29
C ASN A 101 -16.47 12.55 -4.72
N GLN A 102 -15.31 12.58 -4.08
CA GLN A 102 -14.20 13.44 -4.45
C GLN A 102 -13.21 12.71 -5.36
N PRO A 103 -12.37 13.42 -6.11
CA PRO A 103 -11.33 12.80 -6.93
C PRO A 103 -10.40 11.88 -6.14
N VAL A 104 -10.12 10.71 -6.69
CA VAL A 104 -9.13 9.79 -6.15
C VAL A 104 -8.08 9.49 -7.20
N HIS A 105 -6.80 9.58 -6.82
CA HIS A 105 -5.67 9.21 -7.64
C HIS A 105 -4.94 8.03 -6.98
N PHE A 106 -4.80 6.94 -7.72
CA PHE A 106 -4.05 5.77 -7.29
C PHE A 106 -2.74 5.71 -8.06
N LEU A 107 -1.62 5.89 -7.36
CA LEU A 107 -0.29 5.98 -7.92
C LEU A 107 0.58 4.85 -7.36
N HIS A 108 1.12 3.99 -8.23
CA HIS A 108 1.89 2.84 -7.79
C HIS A 108 3.15 2.63 -8.62
N ALA A 109 4.26 2.29 -7.96
CA ALA A 109 5.51 1.91 -8.60
C ALA A 109 5.91 0.48 -8.22
N CYS A 110 6.34 -0.33 -9.19
CA CYS A 110 6.90 -1.65 -8.98
C CYS A 110 7.92 -1.99 -10.07
N GLU A 111 8.54 -3.16 -9.96
CA GLU A 111 9.58 -3.56 -10.92
C GLU A 111 9.00 -3.90 -12.30
N GLY A 112 7.78 -4.43 -12.35
CA GLY A 112 7.08 -4.81 -13.57
C GLY A 112 5.70 -5.40 -13.28
N SER A 113 5.03 -5.87 -14.32
CA SER A 113 3.67 -6.40 -14.26
C SER A 113 3.51 -7.61 -13.33
N GLU A 114 4.52 -8.48 -13.27
CA GLU A 114 4.52 -9.65 -12.37
C GLU A 114 4.51 -9.27 -10.88
N GLN A 115 5.10 -8.13 -10.53
CA GLN A 115 5.15 -7.61 -9.16
C GLN A 115 4.03 -6.64 -8.84
N HIS A 116 3.15 -6.34 -9.81
CA HIS A 116 2.01 -5.45 -9.62
C HIS A 116 0.83 -6.18 -8.97
N SER A 117 0.89 -6.29 -7.65
CA SER A 117 -0.20 -6.87 -6.84
C SER A 117 -1.50 -6.07 -7.00
N PHE A 118 -2.63 -6.76 -6.96
CA PHE A 118 -3.99 -6.19 -7.05
C PHE A 118 -4.32 -5.45 -8.37
N SER A 119 -3.48 -5.52 -9.40
CA SER A 119 -3.62 -4.74 -10.66
C SER A 119 -5.04 -4.80 -11.24
N GLN A 120 -5.63 -5.99 -11.35
CA GLN A 120 -6.99 -6.17 -11.86
C GLN A 120 -8.01 -5.50 -10.93
N ARG A 121 -7.98 -5.79 -9.62
CA ARG A 121 -8.96 -5.25 -8.66
C ARG A 121 -8.87 -3.74 -8.54
N THR A 122 -7.66 -3.18 -8.51
CA THR A 122 -7.43 -1.73 -8.50
C THR A 122 -8.04 -1.08 -9.74
N SER A 123 -7.76 -1.63 -10.93
CA SER A 123 -8.29 -1.11 -12.19
C SER A 123 -9.82 -1.17 -12.27
N GLU A 124 -10.43 -2.24 -11.74
CA GLU A 124 -11.90 -2.36 -11.62
C GLU A 124 -12.47 -1.23 -10.76
N LEU A 125 -11.93 -1.00 -9.56
CA LEU A 125 -12.40 0.04 -8.63
C LEU A 125 -12.23 1.44 -9.22
N VAL A 126 -11.08 1.72 -9.80
CA VAL A 126 -10.78 3.01 -10.45
C VAL A 126 -11.76 3.28 -11.57
N LYS A 127 -12.02 2.30 -12.44
CA LYS A 127 -12.96 2.43 -13.55
C LYS A 127 -14.42 2.60 -13.08
N GLN A 128 -14.84 1.80 -12.10
CA GLN A 128 -16.22 1.84 -11.58
C GLN A 128 -16.57 3.18 -10.93
N ASN A 129 -15.59 3.83 -10.29
CA ASN A 129 -15.78 5.08 -9.57
C ASN A 129 -15.32 6.32 -10.36
N ASN A 130 -14.89 6.16 -11.61
CA ASN A 130 -14.34 7.24 -12.43
C ASN A 130 -13.16 7.98 -11.77
N TRP A 131 -12.28 7.22 -11.12
CA TRP A 131 -11.05 7.70 -10.49
C TRP A 131 -9.86 7.64 -11.45
N GLN A 132 -8.69 8.09 -11.03
CA GLN A 132 -7.48 8.10 -11.84
C GLN A 132 -6.47 7.09 -11.33
N GLN A 133 -5.73 6.48 -12.25
CA GLN A 133 -4.67 5.52 -11.97
C GLN A 133 -3.45 5.85 -12.83
N ASN A 134 -2.27 5.89 -12.20
CA ASN A 134 -0.98 5.97 -12.88
C ASN A 134 0.00 4.97 -12.24
N ILE A 135 0.60 4.16 -13.07
CA ILE A 135 1.51 3.09 -12.65
C ILE A 135 2.88 3.32 -13.28
N TRP A 136 3.94 3.02 -12.55
CA TRP A 136 5.31 3.06 -13.07
C TRP A 136 5.96 1.69 -12.93
N TYR A 137 6.36 1.11 -14.06
CA TYR A 137 7.19 -0.09 -14.11
C TYR A 137 8.65 0.31 -14.30
N ARG A 138 9.49 -0.08 -13.34
CA ARG A 138 10.88 0.32 -13.34
C ARG A 138 11.70 -0.35 -14.46
N ASN A 139 11.43 -1.62 -14.71
CA ASN A 139 12.21 -2.49 -15.57
C ASN A 139 11.40 -3.11 -16.72
N GLU A 140 10.21 -2.61 -16.98
CA GLU A 140 9.34 -3.16 -18.01
C GLU A 140 8.66 -2.03 -18.78
N GLU A 141 8.70 -2.11 -20.12
CA GLU A 141 7.92 -1.22 -20.97
C GLU A 141 6.48 -1.74 -21.08
N ALA A 142 5.52 -0.84 -21.02
CA ALA A 142 4.12 -1.18 -21.17
C ALA A 142 3.43 -0.19 -22.11
N GLU A 143 2.53 -0.70 -22.95
CA GLU A 143 1.83 0.08 -23.97
C GLU A 143 0.53 0.73 -23.47
N GLN A 144 0.18 0.53 -22.19
CA GLN A 144 -1.07 1.05 -21.63
C GLN A 144 -0.91 2.51 -21.21
N ALA A 145 -1.88 3.36 -21.58
CA ALA A 145 -1.81 4.81 -21.38
C ALA A 145 -1.60 5.28 -19.93
N HIS A 146 -1.96 4.45 -18.94
CA HIS A 146 -1.79 4.75 -17.51
C HIS A 146 -0.54 4.11 -16.90
N ILE A 147 0.30 3.46 -17.70
CA ILE A 147 1.55 2.84 -17.27
C ILE A 147 2.71 3.56 -17.94
N SER A 148 3.66 3.98 -17.14
CA SER A 148 4.90 4.63 -17.57
C SER A 148 6.10 3.75 -17.21
N ASN A 149 7.18 3.86 -17.98
CA ASN A 149 8.43 3.21 -17.67
C ASN A 149 9.30 4.11 -16.77
N GLY A 150 10.05 3.51 -15.86
CA GLY A 150 11.04 4.18 -15.03
C GLY A 150 10.57 4.57 -13.64
N MET A 151 11.14 5.66 -13.13
CA MET A 151 10.84 6.14 -11.78
C MET A 151 9.55 6.94 -11.77
N MET A 152 8.81 6.86 -10.65
CA MET A 152 7.60 7.65 -10.46
C MET A 152 7.91 9.15 -10.56
N ASP A 153 7.21 9.84 -11.46
CA ASP A 153 7.27 11.28 -11.63
C ASP A 153 5.91 11.90 -11.30
N LEU A 154 5.80 12.48 -10.11
CA LEU A 154 4.55 13.10 -9.64
C LEU A 154 4.23 14.41 -10.36
N ALA A 155 5.24 15.07 -10.96
CA ALA A 155 5.02 16.29 -11.73
C ALA A 155 4.34 16.02 -13.08
N SER A 156 4.38 14.77 -13.56
CA SER A 156 3.68 14.36 -14.80
C SER A 156 2.20 14.11 -14.62
N VAL A 157 1.69 14.15 -13.38
CA VAL A 157 0.28 13.88 -13.04
C VAL A 157 -0.38 15.15 -12.53
N ASP A 158 -1.58 15.44 -13.01
CA ASP A 158 -2.38 16.55 -12.51
C ASP A 158 -2.97 16.21 -11.13
N LEU A 159 -2.26 16.60 -10.07
CA LEU A 159 -2.59 16.26 -8.68
C LEU A 159 -3.27 17.43 -7.96
N PRO A 160 -4.21 17.15 -7.05
CA PRO A 160 -4.92 18.16 -6.26
C PRO A 160 -4.04 18.73 -5.12
N THR A 161 -2.95 19.40 -5.46
CA THR A 161 -1.89 19.82 -4.54
C THR A 161 -2.34 20.77 -3.44
N GLU A 162 -3.35 21.60 -3.70
CA GLU A 162 -3.84 22.60 -2.73
C GLU A 162 -4.77 21.99 -1.67
N LYS A 163 -5.55 20.96 -2.03
CA LYS A 163 -6.67 20.47 -1.20
C LYS A 163 -6.64 18.97 -0.96
N GLY A 164 -5.73 18.25 -1.62
CA GLY A 164 -5.63 16.79 -1.53
C GLY A 164 -5.01 16.31 -0.23
N ASN A 165 -5.42 15.12 0.22
CA ASN A 165 -4.72 14.34 1.23
C ASN A 165 -3.91 13.24 0.55
N PHE A 166 -2.63 13.15 0.87
CA PHE A 166 -1.66 12.28 0.22
C PHE A 166 -1.22 11.21 1.21
N TYR A 167 -1.44 9.95 0.87
CA TYR A 167 -1.06 8.79 1.68
C TYR A 167 0.09 8.04 0.99
N LEU A 168 1.21 7.87 1.70
CA LEU A 168 2.44 7.27 1.17
C LEU A 168 2.77 5.99 1.92
N CYS A 169 3.09 4.92 1.20
CA CYS A 169 3.65 3.71 1.78
C CYS A 169 4.57 2.98 0.79
N GLY A 170 5.71 2.51 1.30
CA GLY A 170 6.70 1.80 0.51
C GLY A 170 8.08 1.77 1.16
N PRO A 171 9.12 1.42 0.43
CA PRO A 171 10.51 1.52 0.91
C PRO A 171 10.86 2.97 1.31
N ILE A 172 11.67 3.13 2.35
CA ILE A 172 12.02 4.45 2.92
C ILE A 172 12.54 5.41 1.84
N GLY A 173 13.48 4.97 1.00
CA GLY A 173 14.03 5.80 -0.07
C GLY A 173 12.98 6.25 -1.09
N PHE A 174 12.02 5.40 -1.40
CA PHE A 174 10.88 5.76 -2.25
C PHE A 174 10.00 6.82 -1.58
N MET A 175 9.65 6.64 -0.31
CA MET A 175 8.80 7.58 0.40
C MET A 175 9.47 8.95 0.57
N GLN A 176 10.77 8.99 0.87
CA GLN A 176 11.54 10.23 0.91
C GLN A 176 11.54 10.93 -0.45
N PHE A 177 11.75 10.20 -1.52
CA PHE A 177 11.71 10.71 -2.89
C PHE A 177 10.31 11.26 -3.26
N ALA A 178 9.25 10.52 -2.96
CA ALA A 178 7.88 10.94 -3.22
C ALA A 178 7.49 12.18 -2.36
N LYS A 179 7.83 12.19 -1.07
CA LYS A 179 7.60 13.34 -0.18
C LYS A 179 8.29 14.60 -0.71
N GLN A 180 9.55 14.49 -1.15
CA GLN A 180 10.28 15.62 -1.73
C GLN A 180 9.61 16.17 -2.99
N GLN A 181 9.09 15.31 -3.86
CA GLN A 181 8.33 15.73 -5.04
C GLN A 181 7.06 16.47 -4.65
N LEU A 182 6.27 15.94 -3.72
CA LEU A 182 5.03 16.58 -3.22
C LEU A 182 5.31 17.97 -2.63
N LEU A 183 6.34 18.11 -1.80
CA LEU A 183 6.74 19.41 -1.25
C LEU A 183 7.13 20.40 -2.33
N LYS A 184 7.86 19.96 -3.37
CA LYS A 184 8.21 20.80 -4.53
C LYS A 184 7.00 21.23 -5.35
N LEU A 185 5.96 20.39 -5.39
CA LEU A 185 4.68 20.71 -6.03
C LEU A 185 3.77 21.61 -5.18
N GLY A 186 4.21 22.00 -3.97
CA GLY A 186 3.49 22.91 -3.08
C GLY A 186 2.50 22.23 -2.14
N VAL A 187 2.54 20.91 -2.01
CA VAL A 187 1.69 20.19 -1.03
C VAL A 187 2.15 20.52 0.38
N GLY A 188 1.21 20.94 1.22
CA GLY A 188 1.48 21.20 2.63
C GLY A 188 1.84 19.91 3.39
N GLU A 189 2.87 19.97 4.24
CA GLU A 189 3.35 18.79 4.98
C GLU A 189 2.27 18.14 5.86
N SER A 190 1.33 18.91 6.39
CA SER A 190 0.17 18.42 7.15
C SER A 190 -0.79 17.55 6.35
N ASN A 191 -0.72 17.62 5.03
CA ASN A 191 -1.55 16.83 4.12
C ASN A 191 -0.85 15.55 3.63
N ILE A 192 0.39 15.30 4.08
CA ILE A 192 1.18 14.14 3.70
C ILE A 192 1.19 13.16 4.88
N HIS A 193 0.52 12.02 4.69
CA HIS A 193 0.41 10.94 5.67
C HIS A 193 1.25 9.75 5.19
N TYR A 194 2.02 9.12 6.07
CA TYR A 194 2.86 8.00 5.67
C TYR A 194 3.03 6.95 6.76
N GLU A 195 3.29 5.71 6.34
CA GLU A 195 3.66 4.61 7.23
C GLU A 195 4.98 3.99 6.77
N VAL A 196 5.90 3.81 7.72
CA VAL A 196 7.19 3.18 7.49
C VAL A 196 7.13 1.71 7.93
N PHE A 197 7.41 0.79 7.01
CA PHE A 197 7.55 -0.63 7.34
C PHE A 197 8.96 -0.92 7.84
N GLY A 198 9.08 -1.33 9.11
CA GLY A 198 10.35 -1.69 9.72
C GLY A 198 10.65 -0.96 11.04
N PRO A 199 11.79 -1.24 11.67
CA PRO A 199 12.14 -0.60 12.94
C PRO A 199 12.44 0.88 12.73
N HIS A 200 11.65 1.70 13.39
CA HIS A 200 11.85 3.15 13.67
C HIS A 200 12.61 3.96 12.62
N ALA A 201 11.94 4.35 11.53
CA ALA A 201 12.42 5.42 10.68
C ALA A 201 11.37 6.53 10.58
N SER A 202 11.79 7.78 10.79
CA SER A 202 11.03 8.98 10.39
C SER A 202 11.46 9.36 8.97
N LEU A 203 10.54 9.90 8.19
CA LEU A 203 10.82 10.49 6.87
C LEU A 203 11.31 11.95 7.00
#